data_da798274da54bf2e64431a708237924b
#
_entry.id   da798274da54bf2e64431a708237924b
#
_cell.length_a   1.000
_cell.length_b   1.000
_cell.length_c   1.000
_cell.angle_alpha   90.00
_cell.angle_beta   90.00
_cell.angle_gamma   90.00
#
_symmetry.space_group_name_H-M   'P 1'
#
loop_
_entity.id
_entity.type
_entity.pdbx_description
1 polymer ?
#
loop_
_entity_poly.entity_id
_entity_poly.type
_entity_poly.pdbx_seq_one_letter_code
_entity_poly.pdbx_strand_id
1 'polypeptide(L)'
;MDLLRSHLHKVRIPESDEADRPLKKPTLLAIGVEGGFGDQEPEYDDTFEIVILPDFISLPFPSVDLPEKVRIAVDKVILAESADRKQQLAAWVAEKKNISAYAMDLQQLENGVIVPPTGWKCSKCDKTENLWLNLTDGMILCGRKLWDGSGGNNHAIEHYEQTKYPLAVKLGTITADLEAADVFSYPEDDSVEDPLLARHLSHFGIDFSSLSKTEITT
;
A
#
# COMPACT_ATOMS: atom_id res chain seq x y z
N MET A 1 6.39 29.78 25.58
CA MET A 1 5.26 29.10 26.29
C MET A 1 5.02 27.81 25.52
N ASP A 2 5.95 26.85 25.68
CA ASP A 2 5.90 25.57 24.99
C ASP A 2 5.44 24.53 26.03
N LEU A 3 4.13 24.28 26.05
CA LEU A 3 3.49 23.67 27.20
C LEU A 3 2.72 22.37 26.90
N LEU A 4 2.94 21.75 25.75
CA LEU A 4 2.24 20.51 25.42
C LEU A 4 3.22 19.44 24.95
N ARG A 5 3.42 18.45 25.79
CA ARG A 5 4.03 17.18 25.39
C ARG A 5 2.97 16.10 25.51
N SER A 6 2.51 15.58 24.39
CA SER A 6 1.69 14.39 24.37
C SER A 6 2.58 13.17 24.58
N HIS A 7 2.33 12.38 25.63
CA HIS A 7 2.88 11.06 25.79
C HIS A 7 1.80 10.05 25.39
N LEU A 8 2.01 9.38 24.28
CA LEU A 8 1.23 8.21 23.90
C LEU A 8 1.68 7.04 24.82
N HIS A 9 0.92 6.75 25.85
CA HIS A 9 1.05 5.49 26.58
C HIS A 9 0.17 4.45 25.88
N LYS A 10 0.81 3.44 25.30
CA LYS A 10 0.12 2.24 24.85
C LYS A 10 -0.23 1.42 26.10
N VAL A 11 -1.44 1.55 26.58
CA VAL A 11 -1.95 0.67 27.63
C VAL A 11 -2.64 -0.51 26.95
N ARG A 12 -2.07 -1.70 27.12
CA ARG A 12 -2.76 -2.94 26.77
C ARG A 12 -3.87 -3.09 27.82
N ILE A 13 -5.13 -2.99 27.40
CA ILE A 13 -6.27 -3.26 28.29
C ILE A 13 -6.14 -4.73 28.71
N PRO A 14 -6.01 -5.06 30.01
CA PRO A 14 -6.02 -6.45 30.44
C PRO A 14 -7.40 -7.04 30.08
N GLU A 15 -7.40 -8.19 29.41
CA GLU A 15 -8.63 -8.96 29.19
C GLU A 15 -9.32 -9.15 30.54
N SER A 16 -10.55 -8.67 30.64
CA SER A 16 -11.39 -8.78 31.82
C SER A 16 -11.52 -10.23 32.23
N ASP A 17 -11.48 -10.45 33.55
CA ASP A 17 -11.46 -11.72 34.27
C ASP A 17 -12.28 -12.88 33.67
N GLU A 18 -11.72 -14.05 33.80
CA GLU A 18 -12.14 -15.38 33.28
C GLU A 18 -13.54 -15.86 33.66
N ALA A 19 -14.42 -15.06 34.22
CA ALA A 19 -15.68 -15.54 34.82
C ALA A 19 -16.87 -15.64 33.84
N ASP A 20 -16.78 -15.15 32.61
CA ASP A 20 -17.91 -15.15 31.68
C ASP A 20 -17.54 -15.58 30.26
N ARG A 21 -16.74 -16.66 30.13
CA ARG A 21 -16.43 -17.25 28.83
C ARG A 21 -17.54 -18.22 28.42
N PRO A 22 -18.28 -17.97 27.33
CA PRO A 22 -19.09 -19.00 26.73
C PRO A 22 -18.17 -20.14 26.25
N LEU A 23 -18.57 -21.38 26.49
CA LEU A 23 -17.89 -22.61 26.11
C LEU A 23 -17.25 -22.51 24.72
N LYS A 24 -15.91 -22.65 24.70
CA LYS A 24 -15.11 -22.64 23.47
C LYS A 24 -15.63 -23.69 22.49
N LYS A 25 -16.22 -23.26 21.40
CA LYS A 25 -16.39 -24.11 20.22
C LYS A 25 -15.00 -24.48 19.70
N PRO A 26 -14.77 -25.74 19.28
CA PRO A 26 -13.46 -26.13 18.75
C PRO A 26 -13.09 -25.21 17.59
N THR A 27 -11.96 -24.55 17.74
CA THR A 27 -11.39 -23.70 16.69
C THR A 27 -10.90 -24.61 15.58
N LEU A 28 -11.68 -24.77 14.52
CA LEU A 28 -11.13 -25.17 13.24
C LEU A 28 -10.07 -24.11 12.88
N LEU A 29 -8.88 -24.56 12.54
CA LEU A 29 -7.83 -23.71 11.97
C LEU A 29 -8.42 -22.96 10.76
N ALA A 30 -8.84 -21.74 11.00
CA ALA A 30 -9.42 -20.87 9.98
C ALA A 30 -8.30 -20.22 9.16
N ILE A 31 -7.69 -21.04 8.30
CA ILE A 31 -7.00 -20.52 7.13
C ILE A 31 -8.12 -20.28 6.12
N GLY A 32 -8.52 -19.03 5.93
CA GLY A 32 -9.51 -18.65 4.91
C GLY A 32 -10.93 -18.37 5.40
N VAL A 33 -11.11 -17.89 6.64
CA VAL A 33 -12.38 -17.28 7.08
C VAL A 33 -12.26 -15.77 6.99
N GLU A 34 -13.25 -15.11 6.41
CA GLU A 34 -13.49 -13.66 6.53
C GLU A 34 -13.29 -13.25 8.00
N GLY A 35 -12.23 -12.46 8.32
CA GLY A 35 -11.82 -12.14 9.67
C GLY A 35 -10.63 -12.94 10.21
N GLY A 36 -9.88 -13.64 9.37
CA GLY A 36 -8.60 -14.27 9.73
C GLY A 36 -7.59 -13.23 10.17
N PHE A 37 -7.05 -13.36 11.41
CA PHE A 37 -6.31 -12.33 12.14
C PHE A 37 -7.13 -11.05 12.21
N GLY A 38 -8.15 -11.04 13.08
CA GLY A 38 -8.93 -9.84 13.31
C GLY A 38 -7.98 -8.68 13.49
N ASP A 39 -8.00 -7.74 12.56
CA ASP A 39 -7.49 -6.40 12.72
C ASP A 39 -8.33 -5.71 13.80
N GLN A 40 -8.22 -6.23 15.03
CA GLN A 40 -8.47 -5.39 16.18
C GLN A 40 -7.26 -4.47 16.22
N GLU A 41 -7.40 -3.33 15.54
CA GLU A 41 -6.49 -2.23 15.79
C GLU A 41 -6.42 -2.08 17.30
N PRO A 42 -5.22 -2.11 17.89
CA PRO A 42 -5.11 -1.97 19.33
C PRO A 42 -5.77 -0.67 19.73
N GLU A 43 -6.81 -0.76 20.56
CA GLU A 43 -7.51 0.41 21.10
C GLU A 43 -6.53 1.14 22.01
N TYR A 44 -6.24 2.41 21.70
CA TYR A 44 -5.33 3.25 22.47
C TYR A 44 -6.12 4.30 23.22
N ASP A 45 -5.90 4.38 24.51
CA ASP A 45 -6.36 5.49 25.32
C ASP A 45 -5.31 6.61 25.30
N ASP A 46 -5.64 7.73 24.67
CA ASP A 46 -4.78 8.92 24.65
C ASP A 46 -4.93 9.68 25.97
N THR A 47 -3.87 9.76 26.74
CA THR A 47 -3.82 10.59 27.96
C THR A 47 -2.96 11.82 27.74
N PHE A 48 -3.43 12.96 28.22
CA PHE A 48 -2.74 14.23 28.06
C PHE A 48 -2.31 14.80 29.41
N GLU A 49 -1.16 15.45 29.42
CA GLU A 49 -0.64 16.15 30.59
C GLU A 49 -0.17 17.56 30.22
N ILE A 50 -0.37 18.51 31.14
CA ILE A 50 0.19 19.86 31.03
C ILE A 50 1.46 19.92 31.84
N VAL A 51 2.59 20.25 31.21
CA VAL A 51 3.89 20.41 31.88
C VAL A 51 4.20 21.90 32.03
N ILE A 52 4.42 22.33 33.28
CA ILE A 52 4.77 23.72 33.64
C ILE A 52 6.31 23.80 33.71
N LEU A 53 6.89 24.71 32.93
CA LEU A 53 8.32 24.96 32.91
C LEU A 53 8.64 26.18 33.79
N PRO A 54 9.84 26.26 34.39
CA PRO A 54 11.01 25.37 34.24
C PRO A 54 11.01 24.14 35.16
N ASP A 55 10.11 24.05 36.11
CA ASP A 55 10.15 23.07 37.20
C ASP A 55 9.59 21.69 36.80
N PHE A 56 9.12 21.55 35.55
CA PHE A 56 8.57 20.30 35.00
C PHE A 56 7.41 19.71 35.84
N ILE A 57 6.59 20.58 36.43
CA ILE A 57 5.40 20.14 37.18
C ILE A 57 4.36 19.64 36.17
N SER A 58 3.97 18.37 36.31
CA SER A 58 2.97 17.73 35.45
C SER A 58 1.59 17.78 36.11
N LEU A 59 0.58 18.18 35.33
CA LEU A 59 -0.83 18.21 35.75
C LEU A 59 -1.62 17.37 34.73
N PRO A 60 -2.46 16.42 35.18
CA PRO A 60 -3.29 15.64 34.28
C PRO A 60 -4.30 16.54 33.54
N PHE A 61 -4.59 16.21 32.30
CA PHE A 61 -5.62 16.87 31.51
C PHE A 61 -6.64 15.83 31.01
N PRO A 62 -7.97 16.09 31.14
CA PRO A 62 -8.61 17.31 31.66
C PRO A 62 -8.57 17.43 33.19
N SER A 63 -8.43 18.65 33.69
CA SER A 63 -8.48 18.96 35.11
C SER A 63 -9.39 20.16 35.41
N VAL A 64 -10.21 20.01 36.44
CA VAL A 64 -11.14 21.07 36.90
C VAL A 64 -10.41 22.23 37.60
N ASP A 65 -9.23 22.00 38.13
CA ASP A 65 -8.42 22.98 38.84
C ASP A 65 -7.73 23.99 37.89
N LEU A 66 -7.79 23.74 36.58
CA LEU A 66 -7.20 24.60 35.57
C LEU A 66 -8.14 25.78 35.24
N PRO A 67 -7.61 27.00 35.09
CA PRO A 67 -8.39 28.12 34.60
C PRO A 67 -9.06 27.81 33.25
N GLU A 68 -10.31 28.27 33.10
CA GLU A 68 -11.10 27.99 31.89
C GLU A 68 -10.38 28.37 30.58
N LYS A 69 -9.68 29.51 30.55
CA LYS A 69 -8.90 29.95 29.39
C LYS A 69 -7.78 28.95 29.00
N VAL A 70 -7.18 28.31 30.02
CA VAL A 70 -6.13 27.31 29.81
C VAL A 70 -6.76 26.04 29.23
N ARG A 71 -7.87 25.56 29.78
CA ARG A 71 -8.59 24.39 29.26
C ARG A 71 -8.97 24.58 27.80
N ILE A 72 -9.61 25.72 27.47
CA ILE A 72 -9.99 26.04 26.08
C ILE A 72 -8.78 26.11 25.16
N ALA A 73 -7.64 26.63 25.60
CA ALA A 73 -6.42 26.67 24.79
C ALA A 73 -5.87 25.29 24.53
N VAL A 74 -5.85 24.44 25.55
CA VAL A 74 -5.39 23.04 25.44
C VAL A 74 -6.29 22.24 24.51
N ASP A 75 -7.61 22.31 24.65
CA ASP A 75 -8.58 21.66 23.77
C ASP A 75 -8.37 22.06 22.31
N LYS A 76 -8.14 23.37 22.05
CA LYS A 76 -7.87 23.84 20.68
C LYS A 76 -6.58 23.27 20.10
N VAL A 77 -5.54 23.12 20.91
CA VAL A 77 -4.27 22.54 20.47
C VAL A 77 -4.44 21.05 20.17
N ILE A 78 -5.11 20.30 21.05
CA ILE A 78 -5.40 18.88 20.83
C ILE A 78 -6.23 18.67 19.55
N LEU A 79 -7.26 19.50 19.34
CA LEU A 79 -8.07 19.45 18.12
C LEU A 79 -7.29 19.83 16.86
N ALA A 80 -6.39 20.80 16.94
CA ALA A 80 -5.52 21.18 15.81
C ALA A 80 -4.55 20.07 15.45
N GLU A 81 -3.91 19.45 16.46
CA GLU A 81 -3.02 18.29 16.24
C GLU A 81 -3.76 17.11 15.63
N SER A 82 -4.98 16.83 16.11
CA SER A 82 -5.84 15.80 15.53
C SER A 82 -6.22 16.10 14.07
N ALA A 83 -6.43 17.37 13.72
CA ALA A 83 -6.75 17.78 12.36
C ALA A 83 -5.55 17.61 11.42
N ASP A 84 -4.35 18.00 11.86
CA ASP A 84 -3.10 17.83 11.13
C ASP A 84 -2.80 16.34 10.92
N ARG A 85 -2.94 15.51 11.94
CA ARG A 85 -2.78 14.06 11.85
C ARG A 85 -3.80 13.43 10.90
N LYS A 86 -5.07 13.89 10.89
CA LYS A 86 -6.07 13.45 9.92
C LYS A 86 -5.69 13.85 8.50
N GLN A 87 -5.13 15.04 8.32
CA GLN A 87 -4.67 15.51 7.02
C GLN A 87 -3.45 14.72 6.54
N GLN A 88 -2.52 14.38 7.43
CA GLN A 88 -1.39 13.50 7.13
C GLN A 88 -1.87 12.09 6.78
N LEU A 89 -2.80 11.52 7.54
CA LEU A 89 -3.39 10.22 7.24
C LEU A 89 -4.17 10.25 5.92
N ALA A 90 -4.89 11.33 5.61
CA ALA A 90 -5.59 11.49 4.34
C ALA A 90 -4.61 11.62 3.16
N ALA A 91 -3.42 12.20 3.38
CA ALA A 91 -2.35 12.23 2.38
C ALA A 91 -1.69 10.85 2.17
N TRP A 92 -1.84 9.91 3.12
CA TRP A 92 -1.39 8.52 3.03
C TRP A 92 -2.46 7.57 2.46
N VAL A 93 -3.70 8.04 2.23
CA VAL A 93 -4.64 7.28 1.40
C VAL A 93 -4.02 7.24 0.02
N ALA A 94 -3.59 6.06 -0.41
CA ALA A 94 -3.01 5.83 -1.72
C ALA A 94 -3.90 6.53 -2.76
N GLU A 95 -3.32 7.46 -3.53
CA GLU A 95 -4.06 8.12 -4.61
C GLU A 95 -4.69 7.02 -5.45
N LYS A 96 -6.02 7.07 -5.57
CA LYS A 96 -6.73 6.09 -6.38
C LYS A 96 -6.21 6.22 -7.80
N LYS A 97 -5.56 5.16 -8.29
CA LYS A 97 -5.04 5.12 -9.66
C LYS A 97 -6.16 5.42 -10.64
N ASN A 98 -5.86 6.21 -11.65
CA ASN A 98 -6.81 6.48 -12.74
C ASN A 98 -6.89 5.28 -13.68
N ILE A 99 -8.08 5.00 -14.21
CA ILE A 99 -8.22 4.00 -15.26
C ILE A 99 -7.52 4.53 -16.52
N SER A 100 -6.63 3.71 -17.09
CA SER A 100 -5.94 4.11 -18.32
C SER A 100 -6.89 4.22 -19.51
N ALA A 101 -6.74 5.28 -20.28
CA ALA A 101 -7.45 5.47 -21.54
C ALA A 101 -7.13 4.36 -22.57
N TYR A 102 -6.00 3.69 -22.42
CA TYR A 102 -5.54 2.62 -23.33
C TYR A 102 -5.98 1.22 -22.92
N ALA A 103 -6.52 1.04 -21.71
CA ALA A 103 -6.83 -0.29 -21.19
C ALA A 103 -8.02 -0.95 -21.91
N MET A 104 -9.07 -0.16 -22.21
CA MET A 104 -10.31 -0.71 -22.78
C MET A 104 -10.15 -1.16 -24.23
N ASP A 105 -9.30 -0.50 -25.00
CA ASP A 105 -9.11 -0.75 -26.44
C ASP A 105 -7.72 -1.34 -26.76
N LEU A 106 -7.03 -1.89 -25.75
CA LEU A 106 -5.70 -2.45 -25.92
C LEU A 106 -5.72 -3.59 -26.95
N GLN A 107 -4.94 -3.43 -28.02
CA GLN A 107 -4.76 -4.46 -29.03
C GLN A 107 -3.60 -5.35 -28.62
N GLN A 108 -3.88 -6.63 -28.39
CA GLN A 108 -2.87 -7.65 -28.09
C GLN A 108 -2.50 -8.42 -29.36
N LEU A 109 -1.21 -8.70 -29.53
CA LEU A 109 -0.74 -9.43 -30.71
C LEU A 109 -0.99 -10.93 -30.57
N GLU A 110 -1.54 -11.56 -31.60
CA GLU A 110 -1.71 -12.99 -31.69
C GLU A 110 -0.36 -13.68 -32.10
N ASN A 111 0.67 -13.45 -31.30
CA ASN A 111 2.03 -13.94 -31.58
C ASN A 111 2.35 -15.29 -30.92
N GLY A 112 1.41 -15.88 -30.18
CA GLY A 112 1.56 -17.17 -29.51
C GLY A 112 2.53 -17.15 -28.32
N VAL A 113 2.88 -15.98 -27.79
CA VAL A 113 3.74 -15.88 -26.61
C VAL A 113 2.99 -16.39 -25.38
N ILE A 114 3.61 -17.33 -24.67
CA ILE A 114 3.14 -17.84 -23.38
C ILE A 114 4.18 -17.47 -22.33
N VAL A 115 3.74 -16.80 -21.28
CA VAL A 115 4.60 -16.40 -20.18
C VAL A 115 4.56 -17.45 -19.08
N PRO A 116 5.72 -18.07 -18.73
CA PRO A 116 5.76 -19.07 -17.66
C PRO A 116 5.44 -18.44 -16.29
N PRO A 117 4.96 -19.22 -15.30
CA PRO A 117 4.60 -18.70 -13.99
C PRO A 117 5.81 -18.23 -13.15
N THR A 118 7.00 -18.66 -13.49
CA THR A 118 8.25 -18.35 -12.76
C THR A 118 9.46 -18.31 -13.70
N GLY A 119 10.60 -17.84 -13.17
CA GLY A 119 11.86 -17.85 -13.91
C GLY A 119 11.97 -16.75 -14.95
N TRP A 120 11.28 -15.64 -14.74
CA TRP A 120 11.31 -14.50 -15.65
C TRP A 120 12.69 -13.85 -15.74
N LYS A 121 13.00 -13.41 -16.93
CA LYS A 121 14.26 -12.74 -17.26
C LYS A 121 13.99 -11.68 -18.31
N CYS A 122 14.73 -10.58 -18.25
CA CYS A 122 14.68 -9.56 -19.29
C CYS A 122 15.12 -10.14 -20.65
N SER A 123 14.34 -9.91 -21.69
CA SER A 123 14.63 -10.41 -23.05
C SER A 123 15.90 -9.79 -23.67
N LYS A 124 16.37 -8.64 -23.14
CA LYS A 124 17.55 -7.93 -23.65
C LYS A 124 18.80 -8.00 -22.75
N CYS A 125 18.65 -8.48 -21.49
CA CYS A 125 19.78 -8.66 -20.56
C CYS A 125 19.51 -9.74 -19.51
N ASP A 126 20.45 -9.94 -18.57
CA ASP A 126 20.37 -11.01 -17.56
C ASP A 126 19.62 -10.63 -16.27
N LYS A 127 18.94 -9.50 -16.23
CA LYS A 127 18.18 -9.08 -15.05
C LYS A 127 16.95 -9.93 -14.85
N THR A 128 16.73 -10.32 -13.57
CA THR A 128 15.60 -11.15 -13.12
C THR A 128 14.69 -10.42 -12.15
N GLU A 129 15.02 -9.16 -11.82
CA GLU A 129 14.26 -8.28 -10.93
C GLU A 129 13.82 -7.04 -11.67
N ASN A 130 12.81 -6.35 -11.13
CA ASN A 130 12.20 -5.16 -11.74
C ASN A 130 11.79 -5.41 -13.19
N LEU A 131 11.06 -6.50 -13.40
CA LEU A 131 10.63 -6.95 -14.71
C LEU A 131 9.20 -6.50 -15.01
N TRP A 132 9.01 -6.01 -16.21
CA TRP A 132 7.76 -5.53 -16.75
C TRP A 132 7.34 -6.33 -17.97
N LEU A 133 6.11 -6.80 -17.96
CA LEU A 133 5.48 -7.47 -19.09
C LEU A 133 4.73 -6.43 -19.92
N ASN A 134 5.08 -6.28 -21.17
CA ASN A 134 4.30 -5.49 -22.11
C ASN A 134 2.99 -6.20 -22.45
N LEU A 135 1.85 -5.52 -22.23
CA LEU A 135 0.53 -6.13 -22.39
C LEU A 135 0.07 -6.25 -23.85
N THR A 136 0.81 -5.68 -24.80
CA THR A 136 0.51 -5.79 -26.25
C THR A 136 1.18 -7.02 -26.85
N ASP A 137 2.47 -7.25 -26.62
CA ASP A 137 3.24 -8.29 -27.30
C ASP A 137 3.80 -9.40 -26.39
N GLY A 138 3.65 -9.26 -25.07
CA GLY A 138 4.13 -10.25 -24.10
C GLY A 138 5.63 -10.21 -23.83
N MET A 139 6.35 -9.19 -24.30
CA MET A 139 7.79 -9.08 -24.00
C MET A 139 8.04 -8.74 -22.53
N ILE A 140 8.97 -9.50 -21.92
CA ILE A 140 9.44 -9.26 -20.56
C ILE A 140 10.72 -8.44 -20.62
N LEU A 141 10.71 -7.26 -20.01
CA LEU A 141 11.79 -6.29 -20.09
C LEU A 141 12.04 -5.65 -18.72
N CYS A 142 13.30 -5.29 -18.43
CA CYS A 142 13.61 -4.62 -17.16
C CYS A 142 13.22 -3.15 -17.20
N GLY A 143 12.77 -2.65 -16.04
CA GLY A 143 12.31 -1.29 -15.84
C GLY A 143 13.40 -0.23 -15.88
N ARG A 144 13.11 0.91 -15.27
CA ARG A 144 14.01 2.09 -15.26
C ARG A 144 15.31 1.79 -14.51
N LYS A 145 16.41 2.38 -15.00
CA LYS A 145 17.67 2.44 -14.28
C LYS A 145 17.60 3.60 -13.28
N LEU A 146 17.93 3.30 -12.02
CA LEU A 146 17.98 4.33 -11.00
C LEU A 146 19.34 5.06 -11.02
N TRP A 147 19.39 6.23 -10.38
CA TRP A 147 20.56 7.10 -10.35
C TRP A 147 21.79 6.45 -9.67
N ASP A 148 21.56 5.53 -8.74
CA ASP A 148 22.58 4.73 -8.02
C ASP A 148 23.07 3.51 -8.83
N GLY A 149 22.55 3.31 -10.03
CA GLY A 149 22.86 2.18 -10.90
C GLY A 149 22.06 0.91 -10.61
N SER A 150 21.22 0.93 -9.57
CA SER A 150 20.27 -0.15 -9.28
C SER A 150 19.07 -0.10 -10.23
N GLY A 151 18.10 -0.98 -10.02
CA GLY A 151 16.91 -1.06 -10.87
C GLY A 151 17.17 -1.78 -12.19
N GLY A 152 16.47 -1.38 -13.24
CA GLY A 152 16.56 -1.94 -14.58
C GLY A 152 17.68 -1.33 -15.45
N ASN A 153 17.64 -1.65 -16.74
CA ASN A 153 18.50 -1.07 -17.76
C ASN A 153 17.69 -0.27 -18.81
N ASN A 154 16.49 0.19 -18.47
CA ASN A 154 15.56 0.95 -19.33
C ASN A 154 14.99 0.18 -20.53
N HIS A 155 15.15 -1.12 -20.63
CA HIS A 155 14.72 -1.87 -21.81
C HIS A 155 13.23 -1.82 -22.08
N ALA A 156 12.39 -1.68 -21.03
CA ALA A 156 10.94 -1.51 -21.17
C ALA A 156 10.57 -0.15 -21.76
N ILE A 157 11.29 0.93 -21.39
CA ILE A 157 11.11 2.27 -21.97
C ILE A 157 11.56 2.30 -23.42
N GLU A 158 12.76 1.77 -23.71
CA GLU A 158 13.28 1.68 -25.08
C GLU A 158 12.33 0.92 -25.99
N HIS A 159 11.70 -0.15 -25.47
CA HIS A 159 10.69 -0.90 -26.20
C HIS A 159 9.47 -0.07 -26.55
N TYR A 160 8.95 0.68 -25.57
CA TYR A 160 7.87 1.63 -25.82
C TYR A 160 8.24 2.69 -26.86
N GLU A 161 9.46 3.24 -26.78
CA GLU A 161 9.93 4.24 -27.74
C GLU A 161 9.93 3.71 -29.18
N GLN A 162 10.23 2.44 -29.35
CA GLN A 162 10.31 1.76 -30.66
C GLN A 162 8.93 1.32 -31.17
N THR A 163 8.07 0.79 -30.28
CA THR A 163 6.81 0.12 -30.67
C THR A 163 5.57 0.96 -30.43
N LYS A 164 5.62 1.90 -29.48
CA LYS A 164 4.48 2.67 -28.96
C LYS A 164 3.41 1.82 -28.28
N TYR A 165 3.75 0.61 -27.80
CA TYR A 165 2.84 -0.23 -27.05
C TYR A 165 2.64 0.34 -25.64
N PRO A 166 1.38 0.72 -25.27
CA PRO A 166 1.16 1.71 -24.21
C PRO A 166 1.33 1.16 -22.80
N LEU A 167 0.94 -0.10 -22.55
CA LEU A 167 0.77 -0.61 -21.19
C LEU A 167 1.77 -1.72 -20.86
N ALA A 168 2.30 -1.68 -19.64
CA ALA A 168 3.07 -2.75 -19.07
C ALA A 168 2.69 -3.01 -17.61
N VAL A 169 2.79 -4.26 -17.16
CA VAL A 169 2.55 -4.64 -15.77
C VAL A 169 3.83 -5.19 -15.13
N LYS A 170 4.11 -4.83 -13.89
CA LYS A 170 5.26 -5.31 -13.12
C LYS A 170 4.99 -6.74 -12.63
N LEU A 171 5.73 -7.71 -13.17
CA LEU A 171 5.47 -9.14 -12.97
C LEU A 171 5.46 -9.56 -11.50
N GLY A 172 6.41 -9.04 -10.69
CA GLY A 172 6.52 -9.37 -9.28
C GLY A 172 5.40 -8.81 -8.39
N THR A 173 4.46 -8.04 -8.95
CA THR A 173 3.32 -7.47 -8.21
C THR A 173 2.00 -8.16 -8.52
N ILE A 174 1.98 -9.07 -9.50
CA ILE A 174 0.77 -9.80 -9.90
C ILE A 174 0.44 -10.83 -8.83
N THR A 175 -0.79 -10.81 -8.35
CA THR A 175 -1.36 -11.77 -7.40
C THR A 175 -2.80 -12.07 -7.77
N ALA A 176 -3.49 -12.90 -6.99
CA ALA A 176 -4.93 -13.14 -7.15
C ALA A 176 -5.75 -11.84 -7.03
N ASP A 177 -5.25 -10.87 -6.25
CA ASP A 177 -5.79 -9.50 -6.20
C ASP A 177 -5.07 -8.64 -7.25
N LEU A 178 -5.73 -8.42 -8.38
CA LEU A 178 -5.20 -7.65 -9.49
C LEU A 178 -5.28 -6.13 -9.28
N GLU A 179 -6.07 -5.63 -8.33
CA GLU A 179 -6.10 -4.20 -7.99
C GLU A 179 -4.78 -3.75 -7.38
N ALA A 180 -4.08 -4.67 -6.71
CA ALA A 180 -2.76 -4.44 -6.13
C ALA A 180 -1.61 -4.51 -7.17
N ALA A 181 -1.88 -4.93 -8.40
CA ALA A 181 -0.87 -5.01 -9.44
C ALA A 181 -0.42 -3.63 -9.91
N ASP A 182 0.87 -3.53 -10.24
CA ASP A 182 1.46 -2.27 -10.69
C ASP A 182 1.45 -2.22 -12.23
N VAL A 183 0.46 -1.52 -12.77
CA VAL A 183 0.33 -1.26 -14.21
C VAL A 183 0.80 0.15 -14.50
N PHE A 184 1.64 0.29 -15.51
CA PHE A 184 2.19 1.57 -15.96
C PHE A 184 1.77 1.87 -17.39
N SER A 185 1.31 3.10 -17.60
CA SER A 185 1.00 3.63 -18.93
C SER A 185 2.10 4.59 -19.38
N TYR A 186 2.82 4.20 -20.43
CA TYR A 186 3.89 5.04 -20.98
C TYR A 186 3.39 6.34 -21.61
N PRO A 187 2.27 6.37 -22.36
CA PRO A 187 1.76 7.63 -22.93
C PRO A 187 1.23 8.60 -21.88
N GLU A 188 0.71 8.07 -20.76
CA GLU A 188 0.18 8.85 -19.64
C GLU A 188 1.29 9.19 -18.63
N ASP A 189 2.45 8.51 -18.74
CA ASP A 189 3.61 8.56 -17.82
C ASP A 189 3.20 8.43 -16.34
N ASP A 190 2.26 7.50 -16.08
CA ASP A 190 1.67 7.31 -14.75
C ASP A 190 1.35 5.84 -14.45
N SER A 191 1.26 5.54 -13.15
CA SER A 191 0.70 4.29 -12.65
C SER A 191 -0.82 4.31 -12.77
N VAL A 192 -1.39 3.32 -13.45
CA VAL A 192 -2.79 3.29 -13.83
C VAL A 192 -3.50 2.03 -13.38
N GLU A 193 -4.83 2.06 -13.41
CA GLU A 193 -5.67 0.89 -13.27
C GLU A 193 -6.05 0.35 -14.66
N ASP A 194 -5.94 -0.97 -14.82
CA ASP A 194 -6.43 -1.68 -16.00
C ASP A 194 -7.59 -2.61 -15.60
N PRO A 195 -8.85 -2.22 -15.83
CA PRO A 195 -10.01 -3.03 -15.48
C PRO A 195 -10.09 -4.36 -16.23
N LEU A 196 -9.34 -4.50 -17.33
CA LEU A 196 -9.28 -5.70 -18.14
C LEU A 196 -8.00 -6.51 -17.92
N LEU A 197 -7.21 -6.20 -16.89
CA LEU A 197 -5.92 -6.83 -16.63
C LEU A 197 -5.99 -8.36 -16.60
N ALA A 198 -7.03 -8.93 -15.98
CA ALA A 198 -7.25 -10.37 -15.97
C ALA A 198 -7.30 -10.98 -17.39
N ARG A 199 -8.02 -10.32 -18.30
CA ARG A 199 -8.12 -10.71 -19.70
C ARG A 199 -6.78 -10.57 -20.42
N HIS A 200 -6.09 -9.44 -20.19
CA HIS A 200 -4.80 -9.17 -20.83
C HIS A 200 -3.73 -10.16 -20.38
N LEU A 201 -3.71 -10.56 -19.10
CA LEU A 201 -2.80 -11.60 -18.59
C LEU A 201 -3.14 -12.99 -19.13
N SER A 202 -4.43 -13.34 -19.20
CA SER A 202 -4.89 -14.63 -19.72
C SER A 202 -4.51 -14.82 -21.19
N HIS A 203 -4.41 -13.75 -21.97
CA HIS A 203 -3.94 -13.79 -23.38
C HIS A 203 -2.54 -14.39 -23.48
N PHE A 204 -1.66 -14.14 -22.53
CA PHE A 204 -0.31 -14.70 -22.45
C PHE A 204 -0.22 -15.98 -21.60
N GLY A 205 -1.36 -16.59 -21.26
CA GLY A 205 -1.42 -17.84 -20.49
C GLY A 205 -1.05 -17.69 -19.02
N ILE A 206 -1.08 -16.49 -18.47
CA ILE A 206 -0.77 -16.25 -17.06
C ILE A 206 -1.99 -16.60 -16.20
N ASP A 207 -1.83 -17.59 -15.34
CA ASP A 207 -2.75 -17.89 -14.24
C ASP A 207 -2.33 -17.08 -13.00
N PHE A 208 -2.90 -15.89 -12.87
CA PHE A 208 -2.59 -14.96 -11.77
C PHE A 208 -3.10 -15.45 -10.41
N SER A 209 -4.07 -16.39 -10.37
CA SER A 209 -4.58 -16.94 -9.10
C SER A 209 -3.54 -17.76 -8.35
N SER A 210 -2.56 -18.30 -9.06
CA SER A 210 -1.46 -19.09 -8.50
C SER A 210 -0.21 -18.28 -8.16
N LEU A 211 -0.16 -17.01 -8.52
CA LEU A 211 1.00 -16.14 -8.29
C LEU A 211 0.97 -15.49 -6.91
N SER A 212 2.16 -15.34 -6.33
CA SER A 212 2.38 -14.60 -5.07
C SER A 212 3.26 -13.39 -5.31
N LYS A 213 3.03 -12.34 -4.53
CA LYS A 213 3.78 -11.09 -4.60
C LYS A 213 5.25 -11.34 -4.24
N THR A 214 6.16 -10.99 -5.13
CA THR A 214 7.61 -11.12 -4.96
C THR A 214 8.32 -9.77 -4.93
N GLU A 215 7.69 -8.70 -5.39
CA GLU A 215 8.24 -7.36 -5.42
C GLU A 215 7.27 -6.34 -4.82
N ILE A 216 7.81 -5.22 -4.34
CA ILE A 216 7.01 -4.11 -3.82
C ILE A 216 6.44 -3.32 -5.01
N THR A 217 5.20 -2.87 -4.88
CA THR A 217 4.58 -1.92 -5.82
C THR A 217 5.33 -0.60 -5.80
N THR A 218 5.43 0.04 -6.94
CA THR A 218 6.15 1.30 -7.13
C THR A 218 5.37 2.48 -6.62
#